data_48333073a2d1f57aaecfa235f9d9e307
#
_entry.id   48333073a2d1f57aaecfa235f9d9e307
#
_cell.length_a   1.000
_cell.length_b   1.000
_cell.length_c   1.000
_cell.angle_alpha   90.00
_cell.angle_beta   90.00
_cell.angle_gamma   90.00
#
_symmetry.space_group_name_H-M   'P 1'
#
loop_
_entity.id
_entity.type
_entity.pdbx_description
1 polymer ?
#
loop_
_entity_poly.entity_id
_entity_poly.type
_entity_poly.pdbx_seq_one_letter_code
_entity_poly.pdbx_strand_id
1 'polypeptide(L)'
;KEIRKCISCNIGCAGNRIGVNRPIRCTINPAVNEGEGYKKLRVKKSCNIVVIGGGTAGLEAACTAAEVGCTTFLIEKKANLGGLAAEISKIPDKKRLSDFPNYLIHRASKLKNLFIFKNTEATIELVESLNPNIIVNATGSNPLLPPIKGLHENIDKEGGKVSSITNMINHITEYPEDLTGKKVVVIGGGAVGLDVVEFFAPRHADVSIVEMMPVIGNGIDPVSKVGTFTM
;
A
#
# COMPACT_ATOMS: atom_id res chain seq x y z
N LYS A 1 13.09 21.36 6.94
CA LYS A 1 11.62 21.17 6.79
C LYS A 1 11.39 19.81 6.14
N GLU A 2 10.60 18.98 6.78
CA GLU A 2 10.23 17.69 6.25
C GLU A 2 9.17 17.87 5.18
N ILE A 3 9.48 17.39 3.98
CA ILE A 3 8.58 17.47 2.86
C ILE A 3 7.91 16.11 2.68
N ARG A 4 6.59 16.09 2.71
CA ARG A 4 5.79 14.95 2.28
C ARG A 4 5.81 14.91 0.74
N LYS A 5 6.67 14.09 0.17
CA LYS A 5 6.86 14.02 -1.29
C LYS A 5 5.64 13.41 -1.98
N CYS A 6 5.29 13.93 -3.14
CA CYS A 6 4.27 13.34 -4.00
C CYS A 6 4.70 11.97 -4.52
N ILE A 7 3.82 10.97 -4.42
CA ILE A 7 4.04 9.61 -4.93
C ILE A 7 3.57 9.43 -6.38
N SER A 8 3.16 10.49 -7.05
CA SER A 8 2.71 10.52 -8.45
C SER A 8 1.54 9.57 -8.78
N CYS A 9 0.63 9.33 -7.83
CA CYS A 9 -0.49 8.41 -8.01
C CYS A 9 -1.65 8.98 -8.84
N ASN A 10 -1.70 10.28 -9.11
CA ASN A 10 -2.74 11.00 -9.84
C ASN A 10 -4.19 10.84 -9.36
N ILE A 11 -4.51 9.89 -8.50
CA ILE A 11 -5.87 9.48 -8.13
C ILE A 11 -6.71 10.64 -7.59
N GLY A 12 -6.25 11.29 -6.54
CA GLY A 12 -7.02 12.33 -5.84
C GLY A 12 -6.86 13.74 -6.42
N CYS A 13 -5.81 14.00 -7.17
CA CYS A 13 -5.55 15.30 -7.79
C CYS A 13 -6.01 15.33 -9.25
N ALA A 14 -5.19 14.86 -10.19
CA ALA A 14 -5.51 14.87 -11.61
C ALA A 14 -6.76 14.03 -11.93
N GLY A 15 -6.87 12.83 -11.37
CA GLY A 15 -8.02 11.97 -11.56
C GLY A 15 -9.34 12.61 -11.11
N ASN A 16 -9.35 13.24 -9.92
CA ASN A 16 -10.53 13.95 -9.46
C ASN A 16 -10.81 15.21 -10.31
N ARG A 17 -9.79 16.08 -10.50
CA ARG A 17 -10.02 17.38 -11.14
C ARG A 17 -10.26 17.26 -12.63
N ILE A 18 -9.43 16.50 -13.34
CA ILE A 18 -9.47 16.36 -14.80
C ILE A 18 -10.41 15.23 -15.21
N GLY A 19 -10.27 14.06 -14.55
CA GLY A 19 -10.99 12.86 -14.93
C GLY A 19 -12.49 12.90 -14.65
N VAL A 20 -12.90 13.47 -13.48
CA VAL A 20 -14.32 13.43 -13.04
C VAL A 20 -14.86 14.76 -12.51
N ASN A 21 -14.15 15.86 -12.73
CA ASN A 21 -14.51 17.23 -12.33
C ASN A 21 -14.94 17.37 -10.85
N ARG A 22 -14.16 16.75 -9.96
CA ARG A 22 -14.35 16.83 -8.50
C ARG A 22 -13.23 17.68 -7.85
N PRO A 23 -13.43 18.16 -6.62
CA PRO A 23 -12.38 18.85 -5.88
C PRO A 23 -11.12 17.99 -5.74
N ILE A 24 -9.96 18.65 -5.78
CA ILE A 24 -8.68 17.99 -5.57
C ILE A 24 -8.62 17.43 -4.15
N ARG A 25 -8.16 16.19 -4.05
CA ARG A 25 -7.73 15.51 -2.83
C ARG A 25 -6.34 14.94 -3.03
N CYS A 26 -5.72 14.47 -1.98
CA CYS A 26 -4.41 13.84 -2.09
C CYS A 26 -4.37 12.56 -1.26
N THR A 27 -3.94 11.47 -1.87
CA THR A 27 -3.82 10.16 -1.23
C THR A 27 -2.93 10.19 0.01
N ILE A 28 -1.89 11.02 -0.01
CA ILE A 28 -0.88 11.08 1.05
C ILE A 28 -0.96 12.36 1.89
N ASN A 29 -1.73 13.36 1.49
CA ASN A 29 -1.86 14.62 2.22
C ASN A 29 -3.33 14.92 2.55
N PRO A 30 -3.80 14.54 3.74
CA PRO A 30 -5.19 14.76 4.14
C PRO A 30 -5.55 16.24 4.32
N ALA A 31 -4.56 17.14 4.43
CA ALA A 31 -4.81 18.58 4.60
C ALA A 31 -5.02 19.33 3.27
N VAL A 32 -4.95 18.65 2.13
CA VAL A 32 -5.20 19.29 0.83
C VAL A 32 -6.66 19.76 0.74
N ASN A 33 -6.85 21.05 0.46
CA ASN A 33 -8.15 21.75 0.38
C ASN A 33 -8.97 21.81 1.68
N GLU A 34 -8.44 21.34 2.80
CA GLU A 34 -9.16 21.39 4.10
C GLU A 34 -8.95 22.72 4.85
N GLY A 35 -7.99 23.53 4.41
CA GLY A 35 -7.67 24.84 5.02
C GLY A 35 -7.52 24.74 6.54
N GLU A 36 -8.22 25.63 7.26
CA GLU A 36 -8.23 25.65 8.72
C GLU A 36 -8.97 24.43 9.34
N GLY A 37 -9.79 23.75 8.58
CA GLY A 37 -10.56 22.58 9.06
C GLY A 37 -9.69 21.38 9.45
N TYR A 38 -8.46 21.27 8.88
CA TYR A 38 -7.52 20.19 9.23
C TYR A 38 -6.52 20.62 10.32
N LYS A 39 -7.02 21.19 11.41
CA LYS A 39 -6.17 21.48 12.57
C LYS A 39 -6.16 20.31 13.53
N LYS A 40 -4.95 19.82 13.84
CA LYS A 40 -4.76 18.83 14.89
C LYS A 40 -4.88 19.52 16.26
N LEU A 41 -6.05 19.39 16.88
CA LEU A 41 -6.27 19.90 18.23
C LEU A 41 -5.69 18.90 19.24
N ARG A 42 -5.00 19.43 20.26
CA ARG A 42 -4.53 18.59 21.37
C ARG A 42 -5.72 18.07 22.18
N VAL A 43 -5.62 16.82 22.60
CA VAL A 43 -6.60 16.21 23.50
C VAL A 43 -6.56 16.92 24.87
N LYS A 44 -7.72 17.10 25.50
CA LYS A 44 -7.82 17.69 26.84
C LYS A 44 -7.28 16.75 27.93
N LYS A 45 -7.45 15.43 27.73
CA LYS A 45 -6.97 14.38 28.62
C LYS A 45 -6.24 13.35 27.78
N SER A 46 -5.01 13.02 28.15
CA SER A 46 -4.26 11.96 27.48
C SER A 46 -4.96 10.61 27.66
N CYS A 47 -4.89 9.79 26.62
CA CYS A 47 -5.43 8.43 26.62
C CYS A 47 -4.43 7.49 25.94
N ASN A 48 -4.58 6.19 26.20
CA ASN A 48 -3.79 5.15 25.57
C ASN A 48 -4.44 4.71 24.27
N ILE A 49 -3.71 4.76 23.18
CA ILE A 49 -4.17 4.28 21.88
C ILE A 49 -3.27 3.14 21.43
N VAL A 50 -3.85 1.99 21.11
CA VAL A 50 -3.16 0.86 20.51
C VAL A 50 -3.52 0.78 19.04
N VAL A 51 -2.51 0.81 18.18
CA VAL A 51 -2.65 0.69 16.72
C VAL A 51 -2.07 -0.65 16.29
N ILE A 52 -2.86 -1.46 15.61
CA ILE A 52 -2.47 -2.78 15.15
C ILE A 52 -2.20 -2.73 13.65
N GLY A 53 -0.95 -2.94 13.26
CA GLY A 53 -0.45 -2.89 11.89
C GLY A 53 0.37 -1.64 11.58
N GLY A 54 1.62 -1.83 11.18
CA GLY A 54 2.61 -0.79 10.86
C GLY A 54 2.65 -0.39 9.39
N GLY A 55 1.55 -0.57 8.66
CA GLY A 55 1.38 -0.05 7.30
C GLY A 55 1.15 1.47 7.28
N THR A 56 0.89 2.03 6.09
CA THR A 56 0.68 3.49 5.94
C THR A 56 -0.47 4.01 6.76
N ALA A 57 -1.58 3.27 6.85
CA ALA A 57 -2.75 3.65 7.64
C ALA A 57 -2.43 3.66 9.14
N GLY A 58 -1.79 2.60 9.64
CA GLY A 58 -1.43 2.52 11.06
C GLY A 58 -0.37 3.53 11.47
N LEU A 59 0.65 3.75 10.64
CA LEU A 59 1.65 4.78 10.87
C LEU A 59 1.04 6.19 10.92
N GLU A 60 0.13 6.54 9.99
CA GLU A 60 -0.56 7.84 10.02
C GLU A 60 -1.43 7.98 11.26
N ALA A 61 -2.19 6.93 11.62
CA ALA A 61 -3.01 6.91 12.83
C ALA A 61 -2.16 7.08 14.09
N ALA A 62 -1.09 6.30 14.22
CA ALA A 62 -0.20 6.34 15.37
C ALA A 62 0.50 7.70 15.53
N CYS A 63 1.04 8.24 14.43
CA CYS A 63 1.64 9.57 14.44
C CYS A 63 0.64 10.65 14.84
N THR A 64 -0.57 10.60 14.26
CA THR A 64 -1.61 11.59 14.57
C THR A 64 -2.05 11.51 16.02
N ALA A 65 -2.28 10.32 16.55
CA ALA A 65 -2.64 10.11 17.95
C ALA A 65 -1.56 10.66 18.91
N ALA A 66 -0.30 10.36 18.63
CA ALA A 66 0.80 10.86 19.45
C ALA A 66 0.96 12.39 19.35
N GLU A 67 0.82 12.98 18.16
CA GLU A 67 0.91 14.44 17.96
C GLU A 67 -0.19 15.22 18.69
N VAL A 68 -1.38 14.65 18.82
CA VAL A 68 -2.47 15.29 19.59
C VAL A 68 -2.33 15.09 21.10
N GLY A 69 -1.36 14.28 21.56
CA GLY A 69 -0.99 14.15 22.97
C GLY A 69 -1.40 12.83 23.64
N CYS A 70 -1.81 11.82 22.88
CA CYS A 70 -2.07 10.48 23.41
C CYS A 70 -0.78 9.67 23.58
N THR A 71 -0.74 8.77 24.56
CA THR A 71 0.26 7.71 24.63
C THR A 71 -0.13 6.65 23.60
N THR A 72 0.74 6.38 22.65
CA THR A 72 0.39 5.54 21.49
C THR A 72 1.32 4.34 21.37
N PHE A 73 0.75 3.20 21.16
CA PHE A 73 1.46 1.92 20.95
C PHE A 73 1.14 1.41 19.56
N LEU A 74 2.15 1.20 18.72
CA LEU A 74 2.03 0.62 17.39
C LEU A 74 2.62 -0.78 17.40
N ILE A 75 1.81 -1.78 17.08
CA ILE A 75 2.23 -3.18 17.04
C ILE A 75 2.28 -3.64 15.58
N GLU A 76 3.43 -4.16 15.16
CA GLU A 76 3.66 -4.67 13.80
C GLU A 76 4.30 -6.07 13.85
N LYS A 77 3.65 -7.04 13.20
CA LYS A 77 4.13 -8.42 13.17
C LYS A 77 5.40 -8.63 12.34
N LYS A 78 5.65 -7.77 11.35
CA LYS A 78 6.84 -7.83 10.51
C LYS A 78 8.00 -7.04 11.12
N ALA A 79 9.22 -7.36 10.67
CA ALA A 79 10.43 -6.62 11.04
C ALA A 79 10.42 -5.17 10.52
N ASN A 80 9.79 -4.94 9.39
CA ASN A 80 9.79 -3.67 8.68
C ASN A 80 8.40 -3.01 8.71
N LEU A 81 8.42 -1.69 8.88
CA LEU A 81 7.25 -0.84 8.77
C LEU A 81 7.00 -0.43 7.31
N GLY A 82 5.81 0.10 7.04
CA GLY A 82 5.43 0.64 5.73
C GLY A 82 4.40 -0.20 4.98
N GLY A 83 4.23 -1.46 5.38
CA GLY A 83 3.19 -2.36 4.86
C GLY A 83 3.26 -2.54 3.34
N LEU A 84 2.10 -2.72 2.71
CA LEU A 84 2.01 -3.03 1.28
C LEU A 84 2.62 -1.95 0.38
N ALA A 85 2.57 -0.67 0.76
CA ALA A 85 3.19 0.40 -0.03
C ALA A 85 4.72 0.26 -0.12
N ALA A 86 5.37 -0.16 0.97
CA ALA A 86 6.79 -0.46 0.96
C ALA A 86 7.11 -1.72 0.14
N GLU A 87 6.26 -2.74 0.18
CA GLU A 87 6.44 -3.94 -0.64
C GLU A 87 6.30 -3.64 -2.14
N ILE A 88 5.23 -2.95 -2.56
CA ILE A 88 5.01 -2.58 -3.97
C ILE A 88 6.14 -1.69 -4.50
N SER A 89 6.76 -0.86 -3.65
CA SER A 89 7.87 0.00 -4.06
C SER A 89 9.14 -0.76 -4.49
N LYS A 90 9.20 -2.06 -4.28
CA LYS A 90 10.27 -2.93 -4.82
C LYS A 90 10.19 -3.08 -6.34
N ILE A 91 9.01 -2.91 -6.92
CA ILE A 91 8.82 -2.85 -8.37
C ILE A 91 9.56 -1.61 -8.89
N PRO A 92 10.46 -1.73 -9.90
CA PRO A 92 11.35 -0.64 -10.33
C PRO A 92 10.63 0.68 -10.63
N ASP A 93 9.50 0.63 -11.33
CA ASP A 93 8.73 1.81 -11.73
C ASP A 93 7.83 2.37 -10.61
N LYS A 94 7.69 1.64 -9.50
CA LYS A 94 6.88 2.02 -8.34
C LYS A 94 7.72 2.53 -7.15
N LYS A 95 9.01 2.77 -7.30
CA LYS A 95 9.93 3.21 -6.22
C LYS A 95 9.42 4.40 -5.42
N ARG A 96 8.73 5.34 -6.08
CA ARG A 96 8.14 6.52 -5.40
C ARG A 96 7.11 6.19 -4.33
N LEU A 97 6.51 5.01 -4.37
CA LEU A 97 5.57 4.59 -3.31
C LEU A 97 6.26 4.48 -1.95
N SER A 98 7.57 4.24 -1.89
CA SER A 98 8.32 4.21 -0.63
C SER A 98 8.45 5.58 0.05
N ASP A 99 8.33 6.68 -0.69
CA ASP A 99 8.50 8.04 -0.13
C ASP A 99 7.48 8.31 0.99
N PHE A 100 6.27 7.81 0.88
CA PHE A 100 5.24 8.05 1.89
C PHE A 100 5.44 7.23 3.18
N PRO A 101 5.59 5.90 3.15
CA PRO A 101 5.92 5.16 4.37
C PRO A 101 7.23 5.62 5.02
N ASN A 102 8.27 5.95 4.24
CA ASN A 102 9.53 6.48 4.77
C ASN A 102 9.32 7.81 5.50
N TYR A 103 8.51 8.72 4.94
CA TYR A 103 8.11 9.96 5.61
C TYR A 103 7.40 9.68 6.94
N LEU A 104 6.46 8.72 6.97
CA LEU A 104 5.72 8.36 8.19
C LEU A 104 6.61 7.73 9.25
N ILE A 105 7.52 6.83 8.86
CA ILE A 105 8.49 6.20 9.77
C ILE A 105 9.40 7.28 10.39
N HIS A 106 9.89 8.21 9.57
CA HIS A 106 10.71 9.32 10.06
C HIS A 106 9.90 10.26 10.99
N ARG A 107 8.63 10.55 10.67
CA ARG A 107 7.74 11.31 11.54
C ARG A 107 7.52 10.59 12.87
N ALA A 108 7.28 9.29 12.85
CA ALA A 108 7.10 8.46 14.03
C ALA A 108 8.33 8.45 14.94
N SER A 109 9.55 8.41 14.39
CA SER A 109 10.79 8.37 15.16
C SER A 109 11.04 9.64 16.02
N LYS A 110 10.33 10.72 15.76
CA LYS A 110 10.44 11.98 16.51
C LYS A 110 9.46 12.11 17.67
N LEU A 111 8.50 11.20 17.77
CA LEU A 111 7.42 11.27 18.75
C LEU A 111 7.79 10.46 19.99
N LYS A 112 8.07 11.14 21.11
CA LYS A 112 8.51 10.51 22.35
C LYS A 112 7.41 9.69 23.05
N ASN A 113 6.16 9.94 22.74
CA ASN A 113 4.98 9.26 23.28
C ASN A 113 4.40 8.22 22.30
N LEU A 114 5.16 7.84 21.27
CA LEU A 114 4.85 6.75 20.36
C LEU A 114 5.84 5.60 20.58
N PHE A 115 5.33 4.45 20.99
CA PHE A 115 6.08 3.21 21.23
C PHE A 115 5.80 2.22 20.12
N ILE A 116 6.83 1.69 19.49
CA ILE A 116 6.70 0.81 18.32
C ILE A 116 7.26 -0.57 18.64
N PHE A 117 6.41 -1.59 18.55
CA PHE A 117 6.75 -3.00 18.73
C PHE A 117 6.77 -3.68 17.35
N LYS A 118 7.97 -3.98 16.85
CA LYS A 118 8.18 -4.73 15.61
C LYS A 118 8.41 -6.21 15.92
N ASN A 119 8.25 -7.09 14.92
CA ASN A 119 8.31 -8.54 15.10
C ASN A 119 7.39 -9.04 16.22
N THR A 120 6.24 -8.37 16.38
CA THR A 120 5.34 -8.62 17.49
C THR A 120 3.93 -8.81 16.94
N GLU A 121 3.35 -9.97 17.18
CA GLU A 121 1.96 -10.23 16.87
C GLU A 121 1.06 -9.63 17.95
N ALA A 122 0.00 -8.95 17.53
CA ALA A 122 -0.98 -8.35 18.42
C ALA A 122 -1.93 -9.46 18.94
N THR A 123 -1.62 -10.02 20.11
CA THR A 123 -2.55 -10.90 20.81
C THR A 123 -3.50 -10.09 21.70
N ILE A 124 -4.61 -10.69 22.11
CA ILE A 124 -5.59 -10.06 23.00
C ILE A 124 -4.90 -9.65 24.31
N GLU A 125 -4.12 -10.57 24.89
CA GLU A 125 -3.43 -10.37 26.16
C GLU A 125 -2.42 -9.19 26.08
N LEU A 126 -1.66 -9.10 24.99
CA LEU A 126 -0.73 -7.99 24.78
C LEU A 126 -1.49 -6.66 24.68
N VAL A 127 -2.55 -6.62 23.86
CA VAL A 127 -3.33 -5.40 23.66
C VAL A 127 -3.98 -4.95 24.97
N GLU A 128 -4.58 -5.86 25.74
CA GLU A 128 -5.19 -5.56 27.03
C GLU A 128 -4.17 -5.08 28.07
N SER A 129 -2.96 -5.65 28.07
CA SER A 129 -1.89 -5.23 29.00
C SER A 129 -1.47 -3.77 28.84
N LEU A 130 -1.69 -3.19 27.66
CA LEU A 130 -1.41 -1.77 27.36
C LEU A 130 -2.52 -0.82 27.83
N ASN A 131 -3.59 -1.34 28.43
CA ASN A 131 -4.75 -0.59 28.92
C ASN A 131 -5.30 0.40 27.88
N PRO A 132 -5.72 -0.05 26.69
CA PRO A 132 -6.15 0.84 25.62
C PRO A 132 -7.48 1.52 25.95
N ASN A 133 -7.57 2.82 25.69
CA ASN A 133 -8.84 3.52 25.63
C ASN A 133 -9.46 3.39 24.22
N ILE A 134 -8.60 3.29 23.20
CA ILE A 134 -8.99 3.14 21.79
C ILE A 134 -8.05 2.13 21.14
N ILE A 135 -8.61 1.23 20.35
CA ILE A 135 -7.87 0.30 19.49
C ILE A 135 -8.16 0.68 18.03
N VAL A 136 -7.09 0.87 17.26
CA VAL A 136 -7.17 1.14 15.81
C VAL A 136 -6.70 -0.10 15.07
N ASN A 137 -7.62 -0.77 14.37
CA ASN A 137 -7.28 -1.87 13.50
C ASN A 137 -6.83 -1.35 12.12
N ALA A 138 -5.54 -1.52 11.83
CA ALA A 138 -4.89 -1.12 10.58
C ALA A 138 -4.08 -2.29 9.96
N THR A 139 -4.55 -3.52 10.14
CA THR A 139 -3.87 -4.76 9.72
C THR A 139 -3.81 -4.95 8.20
N GLY A 140 -4.49 -4.10 7.44
CA GLY A 140 -4.51 -4.16 5.97
C GLY A 140 -5.50 -5.20 5.44
N SER A 141 -5.21 -5.71 4.25
CA SER A 141 -6.02 -6.70 3.56
C SER A 141 -5.15 -7.76 2.90
N ASN A 142 -5.73 -8.94 2.71
CA ASN A 142 -5.15 -9.98 1.89
C ASN A 142 -5.80 -9.98 0.50
N PRO A 143 -5.08 -10.31 -0.57
CA PRO A 143 -5.66 -10.49 -1.89
C PRO A 143 -6.74 -11.58 -1.86
N LEU A 144 -7.90 -11.27 -2.43
CA LEU A 144 -8.93 -12.28 -2.66
C LEU A 144 -8.59 -13.03 -3.95
N LEU A 145 -8.43 -14.33 -3.84
CA LEU A 145 -8.20 -15.18 -5.00
C LEU A 145 -9.53 -15.51 -5.70
N PRO A 146 -9.59 -15.45 -7.04
CA PRO A 146 -10.79 -15.82 -7.78
C PRO A 146 -11.07 -17.33 -7.64
N PRO A 147 -12.34 -17.77 -7.76
CA PRO A 147 -12.73 -19.17 -7.63
C PRO A 147 -12.39 -19.98 -8.88
N ILE A 148 -11.11 -20.05 -9.21
CA ILE A 148 -10.60 -20.83 -10.34
C ILE A 148 -10.20 -22.21 -9.85
N LYS A 149 -10.71 -23.24 -10.49
CA LYS A 149 -10.39 -24.64 -10.14
C LYS A 149 -8.89 -24.90 -10.24
N GLY A 150 -8.31 -25.43 -9.18
CA GLY A 150 -6.89 -25.74 -9.09
C GLY A 150 -6.00 -24.54 -8.69
N LEU A 151 -6.55 -23.32 -8.54
CA LEU A 151 -5.74 -22.15 -8.19
C LEU A 151 -5.16 -22.28 -6.78
N HIS A 152 -6.01 -22.57 -5.80
CA HIS A 152 -5.59 -22.67 -4.40
C HIS A 152 -4.55 -23.77 -4.16
N GLU A 153 -4.65 -24.85 -4.94
CA GLU A 153 -3.74 -25.98 -4.84
C GLU A 153 -2.40 -25.75 -5.53
N ASN A 154 -2.28 -24.76 -6.40
CA ASN A 154 -1.08 -24.54 -7.24
C ASN A 154 -0.40 -23.20 -7.02
N ILE A 155 -1.07 -22.23 -6.40
CA ILE A 155 -0.51 -20.89 -6.20
C ILE A 155 0.67 -20.91 -5.21
N ASP A 156 1.72 -20.19 -5.57
CA ASP A 156 2.93 -19.95 -4.78
C ASP A 156 3.66 -21.22 -4.30
N LYS A 157 3.49 -22.33 -5.01
CA LYS A 157 4.29 -23.55 -4.76
C LYS A 157 5.73 -23.37 -5.23
N GLU A 158 6.65 -23.90 -4.45
CA GLU A 158 8.07 -23.96 -4.82
C GLU A 158 8.26 -24.69 -6.16
N GLY A 159 8.95 -24.06 -7.11
CA GLY A 159 9.11 -24.57 -8.48
C GLY A 159 7.82 -24.57 -9.32
N GLY A 160 6.71 -24.10 -8.78
CA GLY A 160 5.42 -23.98 -9.47
C GLY A 160 5.39 -22.86 -10.51
N LYS A 161 4.37 -22.90 -11.37
CA LYS A 161 4.19 -21.91 -12.45
C LYS A 161 3.12 -20.88 -12.17
N VAL A 162 2.44 -20.98 -11.02
CA VAL A 162 1.34 -20.09 -10.63
C VAL A 162 1.80 -19.25 -9.45
N SER A 163 1.89 -17.94 -9.65
CA SER A 163 2.38 -17.02 -8.64
C SER A 163 1.34 -15.94 -8.32
N SER A 164 1.18 -15.62 -7.04
CA SER A 164 0.48 -14.42 -6.63
C SER A 164 1.32 -13.17 -6.88
N ILE A 165 0.66 -12.01 -6.97
CA ILE A 165 1.39 -10.73 -7.06
C ILE A 165 2.32 -10.51 -5.85
N THR A 166 1.92 -10.94 -4.66
CA THR A 166 2.75 -10.82 -3.46
C THR A 166 4.02 -11.66 -3.57
N ASN A 167 3.88 -12.89 -4.03
CA ASN A 167 5.03 -13.78 -4.25
C ASN A 167 5.94 -13.23 -5.36
N MET A 168 5.38 -12.75 -6.47
CA MET A 168 6.15 -12.09 -7.53
C MET A 168 6.98 -10.91 -6.99
N ILE A 169 6.39 -10.03 -6.18
CA ILE A 169 7.09 -8.87 -5.60
C ILE A 169 8.21 -9.32 -4.66
N ASN A 170 8.00 -10.37 -3.88
CA ASN A 170 9.02 -10.86 -2.95
C ASN A 170 10.24 -11.43 -3.67
N HIS A 171 10.07 -11.96 -4.89
CA HIS A 171 11.12 -12.55 -5.72
C HIS A 171 11.48 -11.68 -6.94
N ILE A 172 11.12 -10.37 -6.91
CA ILE A 172 11.18 -9.50 -8.07
C ILE A 172 12.61 -9.34 -8.64
N THR A 173 13.62 -9.44 -7.79
CA THR A 173 15.03 -9.35 -8.18
C THR A 173 15.59 -10.65 -8.77
N GLU A 174 14.84 -11.74 -8.70
CA GLU A 174 15.23 -13.04 -9.23
C GLU A 174 14.82 -13.23 -10.70
N TYR A 175 13.91 -12.37 -11.19
CA TYR A 175 13.51 -12.42 -12.61
C TYR A 175 14.62 -11.89 -13.51
N PRO A 176 14.97 -12.64 -14.59
CA PRO A 176 15.94 -12.19 -15.58
C PRO A 176 15.54 -10.88 -16.25
N GLU A 177 16.51 -10.08 -16.67
CA GLU A 177 16.29 -8.87 -17.46
C GLU A 177 15.76 -9.18 -18.87
N ASP A 178 16.09 -10.36 -19.44
CA ASP A 178 15.59 -10.84 -20.71
C ASP A 178 14.79 -12.14 -20.51
N LEU A 179 13.54 -12.11 -20.93
CA LEU A 179 12.58 -13.20 -20.88
C LEU A 179 12.11 -13.62 -22.29
N THR A 180 12.94 -13.39 -23.31
CA THR A 180 12.64 -13.81 -24.69
C THR A 180 12.26 -15.28 -24.74
N GLY A 181 11.13 -15.60 -25.38
CA GLY A 181 10.58 -16.94 -25.50
C GLY A 181 9.85 -17.47 -24.27
N LYS A 182 9.76 -16.68 -23.21
CA LYS A 182 8.93 -17.01 -22.03
C LYS A 182 7.51 -16.49 -22.21
N LYS A 183 6.52 -17.31 -21.86
CA LYS A 183 5.10 -16.95 -21.89
C LYS A 183 4.61 -16.65 -20.48
N VAL A 184 3.97 -15.51 -20.32
CA VAL A 184 3.35 -15.06 -19.06
C VAL A 184 1.86 -14.85 -19.30
N VAL A 185 1.03 -15.46 -18.47
CA VAL A 185 -0.41 -15.24 -18.48
C VAL A 185 -0.81 -14.51 -17.22
N VAL A 186 -1.35 -13.31 -17.35
CA VAL A 186 -1.86 -12.49 -16.27
C VAL A 186 -3.37 -12.70 -16.13
N ILE A 187 -3.81 -13.17 -14.98
CA ILE A 187 -5.23 -13.35 -14.67
C ILE A 187 -5.74 -12.11 -13.92
N GLY A 188 -6.60 -11.37 -14.59
CA GLY A 188 -7.12 -10.08 -14.14
C GLY A 188 -6.47 -8.89 -14.83
N GLY A 189 -7.25 -8.12 -15.59
CA GLY A 189 -6.81 -6.94 -16.35
C GLY A 189 -7.09 -5.61 -15.64
N GLY A 190 -7.20 -5.60 -14.31
CA GLY A 190 -7.27 -4.36 -13.52
C GLY A 190 -5.91 -3.70 -13.34
N ALA A 191 -5.81 -2.66 -12.50
CA ALA A 191 -4.58 -1.90 -12.28
C ALA A 191 -3.39 -2.80 -11.88
N VAL A 192 -3.61 -3.76 -10.99
CA VAL A 192 -2.55 -4.69 -10.53
C VAL A 192 -2.06 -5.59 -11.66
N GLY A 193 -2.99 -6.13 -12.48
CA GLY A 193 -2.61 -6.97 -13.62
C GLY A 193 -1.81 -6.19 -14.66
N LEU A 194 -2.16 -4.92 -14.89
CA LEU A 194 -1.42 -4.07 -15.81
C LEU A 194 -0.02 -3.71 -15.26
N ASP A 195 0.15 -3.53 -13.95
CA ASP A 195 1.47 -3.37 -13.32
C ASP A 195 2.35 -4.62 -13.56
N VAL A 196 1.75 -5.83 -13.59
CA VAL A 196 2.47 -7.06 -13.92
C VAL A 196 2.88 -7.07 -15.40
N VAL A 197 2.00 -6.64 -16.30
CA VAL A 197 2.33 -6.51 -17.72
C VAL A 197 3.47 -5.51 -17.93
N GLU A 198 3.39 -4.33 -17.30
CA GLU A 198 4.45 -3.30 -17.35
C GLU A 198 5.81 -3.84 -16.85
N PHE A 199 5.81 -4.81 -15.95
CA PHE A 199 7.04 -5.45 -15.49
C PHE A 199 7.60 -6.46 -16.49
N PHE A 200 6.77 -7.32 -17.11
CA PHE A 200 7.22 -8.43 -17.95
C PHE A 200 7.39 -8.07 -19.43
N ALA A 201 6.54 -7.21 -19.98
CA ALA A 201 6.58 -6.88 -21.40
C ALA A 201 7.91 -6.20 -21.85
N PRO A 202 8.48 -5.22 -21.10
CA PRO A 202 9.78 -4.64 -21.45
C PRO A 202 10.95 -5.64 -21.35
N ARG A 203 10.74 -6.78 -20.67
CA ARG A 203 11.70 -7.90 -20.59
C ARG A 203 11.55 -8.91 -21.71
N HIS A 204 10.82 -8.56 -22.78
CA HIS A 204 10.59 -9.40 -23.98
C HIS A 204 9.81 -10.71 -23.71
N ALA A 205 9.06 -10.79 -22.60
CA ALA A 205 8.15 -11.89 -22.40
C ALA A 205 6.92 -11.78 -23.32
N ASP A 206 6.41 -12.93 -23.80
CA ASP A 206 5.12 -13.02 -24.48
C ASP A 206 4.00 -12.99 -23.43
N VAL A 207 3.41 -11.81 -23.21
CA VAL A 207 2.44 -11.57 -22.13
C VAL A 207 1.02 -11.56 -22.67
N SER A 208 0.17 -12.41 -22.09
CA SER A 208 -1.26 -12.47 -22.38
C SER A 208 -2.07 -12.12 -21.13
N ILE A 209 -3.18 -11.39 -21.29
CA ILE A 209 -4.10 -11.06 -20.20
C ILE A 209 -5.40 -11.84 -20.39
N VAL A 210 -5.88 -12.44 -19.30
CA VAL A 210 -7.22 -13.03 -19.22
C VAL A 210 -8.06 -12.17 -18.27
N GLU A 211 -9.11 -11.55 -18.80
CA GLU A 211 -10.00 -10.67 -18.06
C GLU A 211 -11.46 -11.10 -18.24
N MET A 212 -12.20 -11.16 -17.14
CA MET A 212 -13.62 -11.54 -17.12
C MET A 212 -14.53 -10.38 -17.58
N MET A 213 -14.11 -9.15 -17.30
CA MET A 213 -14.86 -7.96 -17.68
C MET A 213 -14.62 -7.60 -19.15
N PRO A 214 -15.57 -6.97 -19.83
CA PRO A 214 -15.44 -6.63 -21.26
C PRO A 214 -14.35 -5.58 -21.55
N VAL A 215 -13.82 -4.91 -20.52
CA VAL A 215 -12.83 -3.84 -20.68
C VAL A 215 -11.69 -4.02 -19.70
N ILE A 216 -10.46 -4.02 -20.22
CA ILE A 216 -9.22 -4.00 -19.45
C ILE A 216 -9.04 -2.61 -18.79
N GLY A 217 -8.39 -2.55 -17.63
CA GLY A 217 -8.15 -1.31 -16.90
C GLY A 217 -9.40 -0.75 -16.20
N ASN A 218 -10.35 -1.62 -15.85
CA ASN A 218 -11.47 -1.22 -15.03
C ASN A 218 -10.98 -0.78 -13.64
N GLY A 219 -11.51 0.35 -13.14
CA GLY A 219 -11.13 0.94 -11.84
C GLY A 219 -9.87 1.82 -11.87
N ILE A 220 -9.17 1.93 -12.98
CA ILE A 220 -8.10 2.93 -13.15
C ILE A 220 -8.75 4.30 -13.41
N ASP A 221 -8.18 5.35 -12.79
CA ASP A 221 -8.64 6.71 -13.06
C ASP A 221 -8.46 7.09 -14.55
N PRO A 222 -9.35 7.92 -15.13
CA PRO A 222 -9.35 8.20 -16.56
C PRO A 222 -8.05 8.80 -17.08
N VAL A 223 -7.35 9.59 -16.26
CA VAL A 223 -6.08 10.25 -16.66
C VAL A 223 -4.95 9.22 -16.75
N SER A 224 -4.80 8.37 -15.73
CA SER A 224 -3.80 7.30 -15.73
C SER A 224 -4.10 6.26 -16.80
N LYS A 225 -5.38 5.98 -17.05
CA LYS A 225 -5.79 5.01 -18.08
C LYS A 225 -5.32 5.40 -19.48
N VAL A 226 -5.42 6.68 -19.86
CA VAL A 226 -4.90 7.18 -21.15
C VAL A 226 -3.40 6.91 -21.25
N GLY A 227 -2.61 7.23 -20.23
CA GLY A 227 -1.18 6.99 -20.23
C GLY A 227 -0.81 5.52 -20.40
N THR A 228 -1.51 4.61 -19.69
CA THR A 228 -1.23 3.17 -19.72
C THR A 228 -1.51 2.52 -21.09
N PHE A 229 -2.51 3.00 -21.83
CA PHE A 229 -2.88 2.41 -23.13
C PHE A 229 -2.28 3.11 -24.35
N THR A 230 -1.48 4.15 -24.17
CA THR A 230 -0.77 4.86 -25.25
C THR A 230 0.73 4.54 -25.32
N MET A 231 1.23 3.71 -24.43
CA MET A 231 2.56 3.12 -24.46
C MET A 231 2.55 1.82 -25.27
#